data_ab734f7a742739a1c0dd04319ae0fa9e
#
_entry.id   ab734f7a742739a1c0dd04319ae0fa9e
#
_cell.length_a   1.000
_cell.length_b   1.000
_cell.length_c   1.000
_cell.angle_alpha   90.00
_cell.angle_beta   90.00
_cell.angle_gamma   90.00
#
_symmetry.space_group_name_H-M   'P 1'
#
loop_
_entity.id
_entity.type
_entity.pdbx_description
1 polymer ?
#
loop_
_entity_poly.entity_id
_entity_poly.type
_entity_poly.pdbx_seq_one_letter_code
_entity_poly.pdbx_strand_id
1 'polypeptide(L)'
;MVEKGDFRTLFASRRRFLIDAARVTGATVLTGLGLVLYARRAHPHPADAIRPPGALPEDQFLGACIRCGLCVRDCPYGTLDLTRLGDGPATGTPYFNARRVPCEMCEDIPCVKACPTGALDHKLTDITQARMGIAVLVDQENCLNFLGMRCDVCYRDCPLIDKAITLETQHNLRSGKHTMFLPTVHAEACTGCGKCERSFVLEEAAIKVLPAQLARGKPGAHYRLGWEEKEKAGGELVPGMIDLPDRMPEAKP
;
A
#
# COMPACT_ATOMS: atom_id res chain seq x y z
N MET A 1 -79.50 -6.96 -21.42
CA MET A 1 -78.60 -8.10 -21.13
C MET A 1 -77.25 -7.52 -20.61
N VAL A 2 -77.09 -7.53 -19.31
CA VAL A 2 -75.85 -7.05 -18.67
C VAL A 2 -74.94 -8.27 -18.56
N GLU A 3 -73.79 -8.22 -19.27
CA GLU A 3 -72.77 -9.26 -19.27
C GLU A 3 -72.17 -9.34 -17.88
N LYS A 4 -72.36 -10.46 -17.17
CA LYS A 4 -71.72 -10.76 -15.90
C LYS A 4 -70.23 -10.96 -16.19
N GLY A 5 -69.44 -9.89 -16.10
CA GLY A 5 -67.97 -9.98 -16.14
C GLY A 5 -67.50 -10.98 -15.09
N ASP A 6 -66.78 -11.98 -15.53
CA ASP A 6 -66.27 -13.12 -14.77
C ASP A 6 -65.42 -12.66 -13.64
N PHE A 7 -65.98 -12.57 -12.42
CA PHE A 7 -65.26 -12.12 -11.20
C PHE A 7 -64.07 -13.02 -10.83
N ARG A 8 -64.02 -14.24 -11.38
CA ARG A 8 -62.89 -15.17 -11.21
C ARG A 8 -61.66 -14.75 -11.99
N THR A 9 -61.77 -14.11 -13.14
CA THR A 9 -60.65 -13.64 -13.95
C THR A 9 -59.94 -12.43 -13.32
N LEU A 10 -60.71 -11.56 -12.64
CA LEU A 10 -60.19 -10.41 -11.91
C LEU A 10 -59.36 -10.82 -10.69
N PHE A 11 -59.75 -11.84 -9.95
CA PHE A 11 -58.99 -12.37 -8.82
C PHE A 11 -57.73 -13.13 -9.26
N ALA A 12 -57.79 -13.89 -10.35
CA ALA A 12 -56.61 -14.54 -10.92
C ALA A 12 -55.60 -13.51 -11.43
N SER A 13 -56.01 -12.40 -11.99
CA SER A 13 -55.17 -11.28 -12.42
C SER A 13 -54.48 -10.59 -11.24
N ARG A 14 -55.22 -10.28 -10.15
CA ARG A 14 -54.64 -9.67 -8.94
C ARG A 14 -53.66 -10.58 -8.24
N ARG A 15 -53.93 -11.87 -8.14
CA ARG A 15 -53.00 -12.84 -7.54
C ARG A 15 -51.72 -12.98 -8.38
N ARG A 16 -51.84 -13.04 -9.69
CA ARG A 16 -50.66 -13.08 -10.57
C ARG A 16 -49.83 -11.80 -10.45
N PHE A 17 -50.49 -10.65 -10.46
CA PHE A 17 -49.82 -9.36 -10.26
C PHE A 17 -49.05 -9.32 -8.93
N LEU A 18 -49.62 -9.76 -7.83
CA LEU A 18 -48.93 -9.81 -6.53
C LEU A 18 -47.73 -10.76 -6.52
N ILE A 19 -47.87 -11.92 -7.16
CA ILE A 19 -46.79 -12.89 -7.29
C ILE A 19 -45.64 -12.32 -8.14
N ASP A 20 -45.97 -11.69 -9.26
CA ASP A 20 -44.98 -11.12 -10.16
C ASP A 20 -44.28 -9.88 -9.54
N ALA A 21 -45.08 -9.04 -8.84
CA ALA A 21 -44.52 -7.95 -8.05
C ALA A 21 -43.57 -8.44 -6.96
N ALA A 22 -43.93 -9.49 -6.21
CA ALA A 22 -43.07 -10.08 -5.19
C ALA A 22 -41.80 -10.69 -5.80
N ARG A 23 -41.90 -11.32 -6.98
CA ARG A 23 -40.70 -11.85 -7.70
C ARG A 23 -39.77 -10.74 -8.15
N VAL A 24 -40.29 -9.68 -8.74
CA VAL A 24 -39.48 -8.53 -9.20
C VAL A 24 -38.82 -7.85 -8.00
N THR A 25 -39.59 -7.60 -6.93
CA THR A 25 -39.01 -7.00 -5.70
C THR A 25 -37.97 -7.90 -5.08
N GLY A 26 -38.20 -9.20 -4.98
CA GLY A 26 -37.21 -10.16 -4.47
C GLY A 26 -35.95 -10.21 -5.32
N ALA A 27 -36.10 -10.23 -6.65
CA ALA A 27 -34.93 -10.21 -7.56
C ALA A 27 -34.13 -8.92 -7.44
N THR A 28 -34.79 -7.76 -7.35
CA THR A 28 -34.09 -6.45 -7.17
C THR A 28 -33.36 -6.38 -5.84
N VAL A 29 -33.98 -6.86 -4.75
CA VAL A 29 -33.32 -6.89 -3.42
C VAL A 29 -32.13 -7.83 -3.43
N LEU A 30 -32.23 -9.02 -4.00
CA LEU A 30 -31.13 -9.97 -4.10
C LEU A 30 -29.98 -9.42 -4.96
N THR A 31 -30.31 -8.80 -6.09
CA THR A 31 -29.30 -8.18 -6.96
C THR A 31 -28.62 -7.00 -6.26
N GLY A 32 -29.39 -6.14 -5.60
CA GLY A 32 -28.85 -5.01 -4.81
C GLY A 32 -27.95 -5.49 -3.67
N LEU A 33 -28.39 -6.51 -2.92
CA LEU A 33 -27.59 -7.11 -1.85
C LEU A 33 -26.31 -7.74 -2.41
N GLY A 34 -26.40 -8.46 -3.54
CA GLY A 34 -25.24 -9.03 -4.23
C GLY A 34 -24.24 -7.98 -4.65
N LEU A 35 -24.68 -6.85 -5.22
CA LEU A 35 -23.82 -5.72 -5.58
C LEU A 35 -23.18 -5.06 -4.37
N VAL A 36 -23.92 -4.87 -3.27
CA VAL A 36 -23.38 -4.31 -2.02
C VAL A 36 -22.33 -5.25 -1.41
N LEU A 37 -22.59 -6.55 -1.38
CA LEU A 37 -21.64 -7.54 -0.89
C LEU A 37 -20.40 -7.63 -1.79
N TYR A 38 -20.59 -7.55 -3.11
CA TYR A 38 -19.48 -7.46 -4.06
C TYR A 38 -18.65 -6.19 -3.86
N ALA A 39 -19.29 -5.03 -3.73
CA ALA A 39 -18.60 -3.76 -3.48
C ALA A 39 -17.85 -3.75 -2.13
N ARG A 40 -18.42 -4.39 -1.09
CA ARG A 40 -17.73 -4.54 0.20
C ARG A 40 -16.56 -5.53 0.17
N ARG A 41 -16.59 -6.53 -0.71
CA ARG A 41 -15.49 -7.48 -0.94
C ARG A 41 -14.45 -6.99 -1.93
N ALA A 42 -14.76 -6.01 -2.75
CA ALA A 42 -13.80 -5.33 -3.61
C ALA A 42 -12.87 -4.48 -2.73
N HIS A 43 -12.07 -5.14 -1.88
CA HIS A 43 -11.01 -4.49 -1.15
C HIS A 43 -9.98 -4.00 -2.16
N PRO A 44 -9.48 -2.76 -2.01
CA PRO A 44 -8.30 -2.36 -2.74
C PRO A 44 -7.19 -3.36 -2.43
N HIS A 45 -6.34 -3.59 -3.41
CA HIS A 45 -5.09 -4.32 -3.29
C HIS A 45 -4.47 -4.08 -1.89
N PRO A 46 -4.00 -5.12 -1.17
CA PRO A 46 -3.38 -4.94 0.12
C PRO A 46 -2.41 -3.77 0.07
N ALA A 47 -2.49 -2.87 1.03
CA ALA A 47 -1.69 -1.64 1.02
C ALA A 47 -0.17 -1.91 0.98
N ASP A 48 0.24 -3.10 1.42
CA ASP A 48 1.60 -3.64 1.44
C ASP A 48 1.99 -4.43 0.18
N ALA A 49 1.08 -4.56 -0.78
CA ALA A 49 1.35 -5.29 -2.02
C ALA A 49 2.08 -4.39 -3.03
N ILE A 50 3.28 -4.80 -3.39
CA ILE A 50 4.19 -4.03 -4.23
C ILE A 50 4.17 -4.61 -5.64
N ARG A 51 4.24 -3.74 -6.65
CA ARG A 51 4.31 -4.13 -8.07
C ARG A 51 5.70 -4.61 -8.45
N PRO A 52 5.82 -5.49 -9.46
CA PRO A 52 7.12 -5.92 -10.01
C PRO A 52 7.97 -4.75 -10.54
N PRO A 53 9.28 -4.96 -10.72
CA PRO A 53 10.14 -3.97 -11.37
C PRO A 53 9.57 -3.55 -12.74
N GLY A 54 9.70 -2.27 -13.06
CA GLY A 54 9.26 -1.72 -14.34
C GLY A 54 7.74 -1.58 -14.49
N ALA A 55 6.94 -1.86 -13.46
CA ALA A 55 5.50 -1.66 -13.54
C ALA A 55 5.16 -0.19 -13.86
N LEU A 56 4.27 -0.01 -14.84
CA LEU A 56 3.71 1.29 -15.18
C LEU A 56 2.93 1.86 -13.96
N PRO A 57 2.58 3.16 -13.97
CA PRO A 57 1.63 3.72 -13.01
C PRO A 57 0.36 2.87 -12.92
N GLU A 58 -0.22 2.71 -11.72
CA GLU A 58 -1.23 1.69 -11.42
C GLU A 58 -2.37 1.63 -12.45
N ASP A 59 -2.94 2.78 -12.82
CA ASP A 59 -4.05 2.83 -13.78
C ASP A 59 -3.64 2.31 -15.18
N GLN A 60 -2.43 2.67 -15.64
CA GLN A 60 -1.88 2.22 -16.91
C GLN A 60 -1.48 0.75 -16.83
N PHE A 61 -0.92 0.32 -15.71
CA PHE A 61 -0.55 -1.07 -15.46
C PHE A 61 -1.77 -1.98 -15.50
N LEU A 62 -2.85 -1.63 -14.83
CA LEU A 62 -4.09 -2.40 -14.81
C LEU A 62 -4.72 -2.50 -16.22
N GLY A 63 -4.61 -1.45 -17.03
CA GLY A 63 -5.08 -1.44 -18.42
C GLY A 63 -4.21 -2.27 -19.37
N ALA A 64 -2.90 -2.28 -19.17
CA ALA A 64 -1.95 -2.99 -20.04
C ALA A 64 -1.74 -4.45 -19.65
N CYS A 65 -1.92 -4.81 -18.37
CA CYS A 65 -1.69 -6.16 -17.88
C CYS A 65 -2.79 -7.13 -18.32
N ILE A 66 -2.46 -8.07 -19.19
CA ILE A 66 -3.37 -9.14 -19.64
C ILE A 66 -3.47 -10.33 -18.69
N ARG A 67 -2.85 -10.25 -17.52
CA ARG A 67 -2.93 -11.26 -16.44
C ARG A 67 -2.42 -12.65 -16.86
N CYS A 68 -1.45 -12.71 -17.75
CA CYS A 68 -0.93 -13.97 -18.32
C CYS A 68 -0.05 -14.77 -17.34
N GLY A 69 0.46 -14.16 -16.27
CA GLY A 69 1.30 -14.81 -15.27
C GLY A 69 2.74 -15.13 -15.70
N LEU A 70 3.18 -14.72 -16.90
CA LEU A 70 4.53 -15.01 -17.38
C LEU A 70 5.62 -14.42 -16.49
N CYS A 71 5.44 -13.19 -15.99
CA CYS A 71 6.37 -12.55 -15.06
C CYS A 71 6.51 -13.30 -13.74
N VAL A 72 5.44 -13.95 -13.28
CA VAL A 72 5.44 -14.80 -12.07
C VAL A 72 6.21 -16.09 -12.33
N ARG A 73 5.95 -16.73 -13.48
CA ARG A 73 6.61 -17.98 -13.90
C ARG A 73 8.11 -17.79 -14.06
N ASP A 74 8.51 -16.68 -14.69
CA ASP A 74 9.91 -16.43 -15.05
C ASP A 74 10.72 -15.78 -13.93
N CYS A 75 10.09 -15.52 -12.75
CA CYS A 75 10.80 -15.08 -11.56
C CYS A 75 11.54 -16.27 -10.91
N PRO A 76 12.89 -16.32 -10.92
CA PRO A 76 13.64 -17.48 -10.44
C PRO A 76 13.55 -17.67 -8.93
N TYR A 77 13.18 -16.63 -8.19
CA TYR A 77 13.10 -16.64 -6.73
C TYR A 77 11.67 -16.83 -6.18
N GLY A 78 10.67 -16.93 -7.06
CA GLY A 78 9.28 -17.08 -6.62
C GLY A 78 8.77 -15.87 -5.81
N THR A 79 9.32 -14.70 -6.08
CA THR A 79 8.94 -13.45 -5.41
C THR A 79 7.53 -13.01 -5.74
N LEU A 80 7.13 -13.19 -6.98
CA LEU A 80 5.86 -12.68 -7.51
C LEU A 80 4.73 -13.67 -7.30
N ASP A 81 3.58 -13.16 -6.88
CA ASP A 81 2.28 -13.86 -6.82
C ASP A 81 1.26 -13.14 -7.68
N LEU A 82 0.16 -13.83 -7.99
CA LEU A 82 -1.02 -13.21 -8.61
C LEU A 82 -2.04 -12.87 -7.54
N THR A 83 -2.61 -11.68 -7.62
CA THR A 83 -3.73 -11.24 -6.76
C THR A 83 -4.93 -12.17 -6.96
N ARG A 84 -5.68 -12.43 -5.87
CA ARG A 84 -6.79 -13.39 -5.84
C ARG A 84 -8.12 -12.74 -6.20
N LEU A 85 -9.12 -13.58 -6.46
CA LEU A 85 -10.51 -13.15 -6.58
C LEU A 85 -10.94 -12.45 -5.29
N GLY A 86 -11.39 -11.21 -5.40
CA GLY A 86 -11.76 -10.37 -4.27
C GLY A 86 -10.85 -9.15 -4.05
N ASP A 87 -9.67 -9.12 -4.68
CA ASP A 87 -8.74 -7.98 -4.61
C ASP A 87 -9.14 -6.83 -5.58
N GLY A 88 -10.40 -6.80 -5.98
CA GLY A 88 -10.97 -5.75 -6.85
C GLY A 88 -10.40 -5.74 -8.27
N PRO A 89 -10.21 -4.56 -8.87
CA PRO A 89 -9.72 -4.41 -10.25
C PRO A 89 -8.33 -5.01 -10.47
N ALA A 90 -7.56 -5.16 -9.42
CA ALA A 90 -6.22 -5.74 -9.45
C ALA A 90 -6.19 -7.27 -9.57
N THR A 91 -7.35 -7.95 -9.49
CA THR A 91 -7.46 -9.42 -9.55
C THR A 91 -6.66 -10.02 -10.72
N GLY A 92 -5.81 -11.02 -10.42
CA GLY A 92 -4.98 -11.73 -11.39
C GLY A 92 -3.73 -10.96 -11.82
N THR A 93 -3.45 -9.79 -11.27
CA THR A 93 -2.23 -9.04 -11.57
C THR A 93 -1.07 -9.44 -10.66
N PRO A 94 0.19 -9.35 -11.13
CA PRO A 94 1.35 -9.70 -10.31
C PRO A 94 1.63 -8.66 -9.21
N TYR A 95 2.03 -9.17 -8.06
CA TYR A 95 2.50 -8.39 -6.92
C TYR A 95 3.50 -9.21 -6.11
N PHE A 96 4.16 -8.57 -5.16
CA PHE A 96 4.92 -9.29 -4.13
C PHE A 96 4.73 -8.64 -2.75
N ASN A 97 4.97 -9.45 -1.73
CA ASN A 97 5.02 -9.00 -0.34
C ASN A 97 6.47 -9.04 0.13
N ALA A 98 7.02 -7.85 0.42
CA ALA A 98 8.41 -7.68 0.79
C ALA A 98 8.81 -8.49 2.02
N ARG A 99 7.93 -8.60 3.01
CA ARG A 99 8.19 -9.36 4.24
C ARG A 99 8.29 -10.86 3.97
N ARG A 100 7.52 -11.38 3.02
CA ARG A 100 7.50 -12.81 2.70
C ARG A 100 8.67 -13.23 1.80
N VAL A 101 8.76 -12.62 0.61
CA VAL A 101 9.84 -12.88 -0.35
C VAL A 101 10.16 -11.56 -1.07
N PRO A 102 11.28 -10.90 -0.74
CA PRO A 102 11.68 -9.65 -1.35
C PRO A 102 12.11 -9.85 -2.80
N CYS A 103 12.24 -8.76 -3.55
CA CYS A 103 12.83 -8.80 -4.88
C CYS A 103 14.35 -8.96 -4.76
N GLU A 104 14.91 -10.00 -5.40
CA GLU A 104 16.35 -10.30 -5.38
C GLU A 104 17.20 -9.41 -6.28
N MET A 105 16.59 -8.45 -6.98
CA MET A 105 17.29 -7.47 -7.82
C MET A 105 18.15 -8.13 -8.93
N CYS A 106 17.54 -9.03 -9.70
CA CYS A 106 18.20 -9.72 -10.81
C CYS A 106 18.73 -8.73 -11.85
N GLU A 107 19.99 -8.86 -12.26
CA GLU A 107 20.59 -7.98 -13.27
C GLU A 107 19.91 -8.09 -14.64
N ASP A 108 19.46 -9.29 -15.01
CA ASP A 108 18.82 -9.58 -16.28
C ASP A 108 17.32 -9.31 -16.32
N ILE A 109 16.70 -8.98 -15.17
CA ILE A 109 15.28 -8.61 -14.96
C ILE A 109 14.31 -9.52 -15.75
N PRO A 110 14.28 -10.83 -15.48
CA PRO A 110 13.54 -11.79 -16.33
C PRO A 110 12.03 -11.53 -16.30
N CYS A 111 11.47 -11.05 -15.20
CA CYS A 111 10.05 -10.71 -15.10
C CYS A 111 9.62 -9.57 -16.06
N VAL A 112 10.49 -8.60 -16.31
CA VAL A 112 10.24 -7.51 -17.27
C VAL A 112 10.35 -8.03 -18.70
N LYS A 113 11.39 -8.80 -18.99
CA LYS A 113 11.58 -9.40 -20.32
C LYS A 113 10.42 -10.32 -20.72
N ALA A 114 9.84 -11.03 -19.75
CA ALA A 114 8.73 -11.94 -19.98
C ALA A 114 7.38 -11.24 -20.25
N CYS A 115 7.26 -9.93 -20.01
CA CYS A 115 6.00 -9.22 -20.16
C CYS A 115 5.68 -8.93 -21.65
N PRO A 116 4.63 -9.54 -22.26
CA PRO A 116 4.38 -9.38 -23.70
C PRO A 116 3.72 -8.05 -24.06
N THR A 117 3.10 -7.36 -23.08
CA THR A 117 2.28 -6.17 -23.34
C THR A 117 2.96 -4.87 -22.96
N GLY A 118 4.16 -4.93 -22.36
CA GLY A 118 4.84 -3.75 -21.84
C GLY A 118 4.17 -3.14 -20.59
N ALA A 119 3.27 -3.88 -19.92
CA ALA A 119 2.77 -3.50 -18.58
C ALA A 119 3.92 -3.36 -17.57
N LEU A 120 4.99 -4.14 -17.78
CA LEU A 120 6.31 -3.93 -17.21
C LEU A 120 7.19 -3.30 -18.30
N ASP A 121 7.69 -2.09 -18.08
CA ASP A 121 8.40 -1.30 -19.08
C ASP A 121 9.75 -1.93 -19.45
N HIS A 122 9.87 -2.39 -20.69
CA HIS A 122 11.09 -2.99 -21.24
C HIS A 122 12.27 -2.00 -21.35
N LYS A 123 12.04 -0.70 -21.17
CA LYS A 123 13.11 0.29 -21.09
C LYS A 123 13.92 0.18 -19.80
N LEU A 124 13.37 -0.51 -18.79
CA LEU A 124 14.10 -0.82 -17.56
C LEU A 124 15.14 -1.91 -17.86
N THR A 125 16.35 -1.52 -18.16
CA THR A 125 17.50 -2.40 -18.42
C THR A 125 18.44 -2.52 -17.22
N ASP A 126 18.38 -1.58 -16.29
CA ASP A 126 19.16 -1.56 -15.06
C ASP A 126 18.22 -1.65 -13.86
N ILE A 127 18.30 -2.74 -13.11
CA ILE A 127 17.44 -3.00 -11.95
C ILE A 127 17.59 -1.94 -10.85
N THR A 128 18.73 -1.26 -10.78
CA THR A 128 18.97 -0.19 -9.80
C THR A 128 18.07 1.03 -10.05
N GLN A 129 17.56 1.17 -11.27
CA GLN A 129 16.61 2.21 -11.67
C GLN A 129 15.15 1.83 -11.40
N ALA A 130 14.89 0.60 -10.97
CA ALA A 130 13.53 0.18 -10.64
C ALA A 130 12.91 1.04 -9.51
N ARG A 131 11.62 1.26 -9.58
CA ARG A 131 10.84 2.05 -8.61
C ARG A 131 9.57 1.29 -8.23
N MET A 132 9.77 0.18 -7.49
CA MET A 132 8.69 -0.70 -7.06
C MET A 132 7.93 -0.11 -5.87
N GLY A 133 8.64 0.57 -4.99
CA GLY A 133 8.11 1.21 -3.79
C GLY A 133 9.20 2.01 -3.08
N ILE A 134 8.93 2.45 -1.88
CA ILE A 134 9.88 3.16 -1.01
C ILE A 134 9.83 2.52 0.37
N ALA A 135 10.99 2.19 0.91
CA ALA A 135 11.11 1.76 2.29
C ALA A 135 10.88 2.96 3.22
N VAL A 136 10.01 2.78 4.20
CA VAL A 136 9.64 3.80 5.18
C VAL A 136 9.76 3.21 6.57
N LEU A 137 10.39 3.92 7.49
CA LEU A 137 10.39 3.55 8.91
C LEU A 137 9.05 3.98 9.51
N VAL A 138 8.13 3.03 9.58
CA VAL A 138 6.74 3.27 10.02
C VAL A 138 6.57 3.20 11.54
N ASP A 139 7.49 2.52 12.21
CA ASP A 139 7.43 2.27 13.65
C ASP A 139 8.81 2.49 14.28
N GLN A 140 9.02 3.70 14.78
CA GLN A 140 10.27 4.06 15.46
C GLN A 140 10.36 3.43 16.85
N GLU A 141 9.23 3.19 17.49
CA GLU A 141 9.19 2.67 18.87
C GLU A 141 9.69 1.22 18.95
N ASN A 142 9.49 0.43 17.90
CA ASN A 142 9.98 -0.94 17.81
C ASN A 142 11.33 -1.06 17.06
N CYS A 143 11.88 0.03 16.55
CA CYS A 143 13.19 0.00 15.92
C CYS A 143 14.29 -0.03 16.98
N LEU A 144 15.12 -1.09 16.98
CA LEU A 144 16.19 -1.29 17.95
C LEU A 144 17.17 -0.10 18.04
N ASN A 145 17.45 0.56 16.92
CA ASN A 145 18.30 1.76 16.92
C ASN A 145 17.68 2.93 17.66
N PHE A 146 16.37 3.16 17.45
CA PHE A 146 15.64 4.22 18.16
C PHE A 146 15.48 3.89 19.65
N LEU A 147 15.47 2.61 20.01
CA LEU A 147 15.54 2.16 21.39
C LEU A 147 16.95 2.31 22.01
N GLY A 148 17.92 2.84 21.26
CA GLY A 148 19.30 3.04 21.72
C GLY A 148 20.15 1.78 21.73
N MET A 149 19.71 0.71 21.07
CA MET A 149 20.50 -0.50 20.83
C MET A 149 21.21 -0.39 19.48
N ARG A 150 22.27 -1.16 19.29
CA ARG A 150 22.96 -1.20 18.01
C ARG A 150 22.29 -2.21 17.09
N CYS A 151 21.81 -1.74 15.95
CA CYS A 151 21.27 -2.56 14.88
C CYS A 151 21.57 -1.91 13.53
N ASP A 152 22.09 -2.69 12.58
CA ASP A 152 22.44 -2.22 11.24
C ASP A 152 21.96 -3.18 10.12
N VAL A 153 21.05 -4.09 10.46
CA VAL A 153 20.61 -5.17 9.57
C VAL A 153 19.96 -4.63 8.29
N CYS A 154 19.01 -3.70 8.41
CA CYS A 154 18.33 -3.10 7.25
C CYS A 154 19.30 -2.33 6.33
N TYR A 155 20.35 -1.73 6.90
CA TYR A 155 21.40 -1.04 6.17
C TYR A 155 22.31 -2.04 5.42
N ARG A 156 22.75 -3.10 6.08
CA ARG A 156 23.66 -4.10 5.49
C ARG A 156 23.01 -4.94 4.41
N ASP A 157 21.72 -5.22 4.56
CA ASP A 157 20.99 -6.04 3.60
C ASP A 157 20.49 -5.25 2.37
N CYS A 158 20.73 -3.95 2.36
CA CYS A 158 20.37 -3.11 1.24
C CYS A 158 21.31 -3.31 0.05
N PRO A 159 20.83 -3.70 -1.14
CA PRO A 159 21.68 -3.84 -2.33
C PRO A 159 22.30 -2.51 -2.77
N LEU A 160 21.71 -1.38 -2.37
CA LEU A 160 22.16 -0.02 -2.66
C LEU A 160 22.61 0.69 -1.37
N ILE A 161 23.42 -0.03 -0.59
CA ILE A 161 24.04 0.50 0.64
C ILE A 161 24.72 1.84 0.37
N ASP A 162 24.68 2.78 1.32
CA ASP A 162 25.19 4.15 1.22
C ASP A 162 24.53 5.05 0.16
N LYS A 163 23.67 4.49 -0.69
CA LYS A 163 22.91 5.27 -1.67
C LYS A 163 21.42 5.33 -1.31
N ALA A 164 20.78 4.17 -1.12
CA ALA A 164 19.36 4.09 -0.81
C ALA A 164 19.08 4.12 0.70
N ILE A 165 20.04 3.70 1.51
CA ILE A 165 19.95 3.76 2.97
C ILE A 165 21.33 4.17 3.54
N THR A 166 21.31 5.09 4.49
CA THR A 166 22.49 5.53 5.24
C THR A 166 22.25 5.40 6.74
N LEU A 167 23.30 5.45 7.54
CA LEU A 167 23.21 5.49 8.99
C LEU A 167 23.60 6.88 9.49
N GLU A 168 22.64 7.62 9.99
CA GLU A 168 22.88 8.91 10.62
C GLU A 168 23.25 8.72 12.09
N THR A 169 24.30 9.40 12.53
CA THR A 169 24.74 9.33 13.91
C THR A 169 24.01 10.36 14.76
N GLN A 170 23.39 9.90 15.83
CA GLN A 170 22.70 10.76 16.80
C GLN A 170 23.17 10.45 18.22
N HIS A 171 23.19 11.48 19.07
CA HIS A 171 23.51 11.29 20.49
C HIS A 171 22.42 10.46 21.17
N ASN A 172 22.82 9.43 21.91
CA ASN A 172 21.88 8.57 22.63
C ASN A 172 21.44 9.24 23.94
N LEU A 173 20.28 9.86 23.91
CA LEU A 173 19.71 10.55 25.08
C LEU A 173 19.41 9.60 26.24
N ARG A 174 19.13 8.32 25.96
CA ARG A 174 18.79 7.32 26.96
C ARG A 174 19.98 6.89 27.80
N SER A 175 21.13 6.62 27.17
CA SER A 175 22.32 6.13 27.87
C SER A 175 23.34 7.22 28.18
N GLY A 176 23.33 8.31 27.42
CA GLY A 176 24.30 9.38 27.49
C GLY A 176 25.72 8.98 27.06
N LYS A 177 25.93 7.72 26.69
CA LYS A 177 27.28 7.15 26.48
C LYS A 177 27.55 6.63 25.08
N HIS A 178 26.50 6.26 24.33
CA HIS A 178 26.65 5.61 23.03
C HIS A 178 25.96 6.43 21.95
N THR A 179 26.51 6.42 20.75
CA THR A 179 25.89 7.00 19.57
C THR A 179 24.85 6.02 19.02
N MET A 180 23.68 6.53 18.65
CA MET A 180 22.68 5.79 17.88
C MET A 180 23.03 5.92 16.39
N PHE A 181 22.78 4.85 15.64
CA PHE A 181 22.95 4.80 14.19
C PHE A 181 21.58 4.67 13.54
N LEU A 182 20.95 5.79 13.24
CA LEU A 182 19.59 5.83 12.72
C LEU A 182 19.57 5.54 11.22
N PRO A 183 18.80 4.51 10.78
CA PRO A 183 18.68 4.22 9.36
C PRO A 183 17.83 5.30 8.68
N THR A 184 18.45 6.00 7.73
CA THR A 184 17.80 7.02 6.92
C THR A 184 17.66 6.52 5.49
N VAL A 185 16.42 6.46 4.98
CA VAL A 185 16.10 6.00 3.62
C VAL A 185 16.04 7.19 2.68
N HIS A 186 16.79 7.09 1.58
CA HIS A 186 16.77 8.06 0.49
C HIS A 186 15.80 7.61 -0.60
N ALA A 187 14.62 8.20 -0.63
CA ALA A 187 13.53 7.82 -1.51
C ALA A 187 13.90 7.85 -3.00
N GLU A 188 14.80 8.74 -3.39
CA GLU A 188 15.26 8.90 -4.77
C GLU A 188 16.14 7.73 -5.26
N ALA A 189 16.85 7.08 -4.34
CA ALA A 189 17.72 5.95 -4.65
C ALA A 189 17.07 4.60 -4.28
N CYS A 190 16.04 4.59 -3.43
CA CYS A 190 15.38 3.37 -2.99
C CYS A 190 14.58 2.73 -4.14
N THR A 191 14.88 1.46 -4.43
CA THR A 191 14.17 0.68 -5.47
C THR A 191 12.89 0.03 -4.94
N GLY A 192 12.74 -0.07 -3.61
CA GLY A 192 11.59 -0.77 -3.01
C GLY A 192 11.69 -2.29 -3.09
N CYS A 193 12.88 -2.86 -3.16
CA CYS A 193 13.10 -4.31 -3.29
C CYS A 193 12.60 -5.11 -2.09
N GLY A 194 12.55 -4.51 -0.89
CA GLY A 194 11.99 -5.13 0.31
C GLY A 194 12.96 -5.96 1.15
N LYS A 195 14.25 -6.03 0.79
CA LYS A 195 15.24 -6.79 1.56
C LYS A 195 15.38 -6.28 2.99
N CYS A 196 15.39 -4.95 3.19
CA CYS A 196 15.43 -4.32 4.52
C CYS A 196 14.22 -4.68 5.41
N GLU A 197 13.03 -4.85 4.81
CA GLU A 197 11.83 -5.28 5.53
C GLU A 197 11.90 -6.78 5.87
N ARG A 198 12.36 -7.60 4.93
CA ARG A 198 12.49 -9.05 5.11
C ARG A 198 13.49 -9.41 6.21
N SER A 199 14.63 -8.74 6.23
CA SER A 199 15.71 -8.99 7.19
C SER A 199 15.47 -8.41 8.58
N PHE A 200 14.39 -7.64 8.78
CA PHE A 200 14.10 -7.06 10.09
C PHE A 200 13.97 -8.14 11.16
N VAL A 201 14.63 -7.93 12.29
CA VAL A 201 14.88 -8.99 13.32
C VAL A 201 13.65 -9.35 14.13
N LEU A 202 12.72 -8.40 14.34
CA LEU A 202 11.50 -8.64 15.10
C LEU A 202 10.39 -9.18 14.20
N GLU A 203 9.37 -9.75 14.81
CA GLU A 203 8.21 -10.32 14.09
C GLU A 203 7.51 -9.26 13.25
N GLU A 204 7.19 -8.11 13.85
CA GLU A 204 6.71 -6.93 13.13
C GLU A 204 7.88 -6.07 12.67
N ALA A 205 7.93 -5.80 11.37
CA ALA A 205 8.97 -4.96 10.79
C ALA A 205 8.69 -3.48 11.01
N ALA A 206 9.62 -2.79 11.67
CA ALA A 206 9.55 -1.34 11.85
C ALA A 206 9.80 -0.56 10.55
N ILE A 207 10.52 -1.15 9.61
CA ILE A 207 10.73 -0.63 8.26
C ILE A 207 9.87 -1.43 7.29
N LYS A 208 8.99 -0.77 6.54
CA LYS A 208 8.08 -1.39 5.56
C LYS A 208 8.25 -0.74 4.20
N VAL A 209 8.13 -1.53 3.16
CA VAL A 209 8.11 -1.00 1.80
C VAL A 209 6.67 -0.71 1.41
N LEU A 210 6.43 0.52 1.06
CA LEU A 210 5.11 0.99 0.63
C LEU A 210 5.15 1.38 -0.85
N PRO A 211 4.04 1.22 -1.59
CA PRO A 211 3.89 1.82 -2.91
C PRO A 211 4.25 3.31 -2.87
N ALA A 212 4.95 3.81 -3.88
CA ALA A 212 5.47 5.19 -3.88
C ALA A 212 4.40 6.26 -3.61
N GLN A 213 3.17 6.01 -4.03
CA GLN A 213 2.03 6.92 -3.79
C GLN A 213 1.64 7.00 -2.31
N LEU A 214 1.73 5.87 -1.58
CA LEU A 214 1.45 5.84 -0.15
C LEU A 214 2.64 6.38 0.66
N ALA A 215 3.86 6.01 0.27
CA ALA A 215 5.07 6.41 0.97
C ALA A 215 5.31 7.92 0.95
N ARG A 216 5.01 8.57 -0.17
CA ARG A 216 5.15 10.04 -0.31
C ARG A 216 3.95 10.81 0.25
N GLY A 217 2.82 10.10 0.50
CA GLY A 217 1.55 10.71 0.83
C GLY A 217 1.03 11.62 -0.30
N LYS A 218 -0.28 11.64 -0.50
CA LYS A 218 -0.89 12.80 -1.20
C LYS A 218 -1.22 13.80 -0.09
N PRO A 219 -0.70 15.05 -0.13
CA PRO A 219 -1.13 16.06 0.83
C PRO A 219 -2.65 16.11 0.75
N GLY A 220 -3.32 15.74 1.84
CA GLY A 220 -4.77 15.83 1.95
C GLY A 220 -5.22 17.29 1.81
N ALA A 221 -6.49 17.53 1.47
CA ALA A 221 -7.06 18.87 1.37
C ALA A 221 -6.80 19.70 2.65
N HIS A 222 -6.78 19.05 3.83
CA HIS A 222 -6.45 19.69 5.12
C HIS A 222 -5.01 20.19 5.21
N TYR A 223 -4.07 19.51 4.58
CA TYR A 223 -2.68 19.94 4.58
C TYR A 223 -2.50 21.20 3.70
N ARG A 224 -3.19 21.25 2.57
CA ARG A 224 -3.23 22.45 1.70
C ARG A 224 -3.87 23.62 2.42
N LEU A 225 -5.00 23.43 3.08
CA LEU A 225 -5.69 24.46 3.85
C LEU A 225 -4.79 25.05 4.95
N GLY A 226 -4.05 24.20 5.69
CA GLY A 226 -3.11 24.67 6.70
C GLY A 226 -1.98 25.53 6.13
N TRP A 227 -1.46 25.19 4.96
CA TRP A 227 -0.44 26.01 4.28
C TRP A 227 -1.01 27.32 3.74
N GLU A 228 -2.19 27.27 3.13
CA GLU A 228 -2.90 28.46 2.63
C GLU A 228 -3.28 29.41 3.78
N GLU A 229 -3.70 28.89 4.92
CA GLU A 229 -3.98 29.67 6.13
C GLU A 229 -2.70 30.29 6.72
N LYS A 230 -1.60 29.55 6.75
CA LYS A 230 -0.28 30.06 7.16
C LYS A 230 0.20 31.20 6.25
N GLU A 231 0.07 31.02 4.92
CA GLU A 231 0.41 32.06 3.95
C GLU A 231 -0.49 33.29 4.10
N LYS A 232 -1.80 33.10 4.29
CA LYS A 232 -2.75 34.20 4.49
C LYS A 232 -2.51 34.96 5.79
N ALA A 233 -2.12 34.27 6.84
CA ALA A 233 -1.82 34.84 8.14
C ALA A 233 -0.48 35.61 8.18
N GLY A 234 0.40 35.39 7.18
CA GLY A 234 1.71 36.05 7.09
C GLY A 234 2.67 35.70 8.25
N GLY A 235 2.40 34.61 8.96
CA GLY A 235 3.19 34.18 10.12
C GLY A 235 2.85 32.79 10.60
N GLU A 236 3.48 32.32 11.67
CA GLU A 236 3.17 31.04 12.30
C GLU A 236 1.78 31.08 12.93
N LEU A 237 0.93 30.09 12.58
CA LEU A 237 -0.43 29.93 13.12
C LEU A 237 -0.45 29.50 14.59
N VAL A 238 0.67 29.01 15.10
CA VAL A 238 0.84 28.65 16.51
C VAL A 238 1.72 29.73 17.15
N PRO A 239 1.21 30.50 18.12
CA PRO A 239 2.04 31.46 18.84
C PRO A 239 3.22 30.71 19.48
N GLY A 240 4.40 31.26 19.31
CA GLY A 240 5.71 30.68 19.52
C GLY A 240 5.78 29.63 20.63
N MET A 241 6.63 28.64 20.39
CA MET A 241 6.85 27.45 21.23
C MET A 241 6.38 27.69 22.67
N ILE A 242 5.38 26.92 23.11
CA ILE A 242 5.04 26.85 24.52
C ILE A 242 6.34 26.44 25.21
N ASP A 243 6.95 27.31 25.98
CA ASP A 243 8.06 26.99 26.85
C ASP A 243 7.55 25.96 27.88
N LEU A 244 7.64 24.69 27.47
CA LEU A 244 7.43 23.60 28.40
C LEU A 244 8.63 23.60 29.34
N PRO A 245 8.43 23.70 30.67
CA PRO A 245 9.53 23.63 31.61
C PRO A 245 10.31 22.34 31.39
N ASP A 246 11.63 22.43 31.23
CA ASP A 246 12.55 21.31 30.96
C ASP A 246 12.51 20.20 32.02
N ARG A 247 11.77 20.37 33.08
CA ARG A 247 11.52 19.36 34.12
C ARG A 247 10.11 19.51 34.66
N MET A 248 9.39 18.39 34.77
CA MET A 248 8.23 18.31 35.64
C MET A 248 8.66 18.65 37.07
N PRO A 249 7.93 19.51 37.79
CA PRO A 249 8.23 19.76 39.18
C PRO A 249 8.17 18.44 39.96
N GLU A 250 9.25 18.11 40.68
CA GLU A 250 9.28 16.92 41.53
C GLU A 250 8.09 17.00 42.50
N ALA A 251 7.26 15.93 42.49
CA ALA A 251 6.21 15.79 43.48
C ALA A 251 6.86 15.81 44.87
N LYS A 252 6.59 16.86 45.66
CA LYS A 252 7.01 16.89 47.03
C LYS A 252 6.37 15.74 47.78
N PRO A 253 7.12 15.07 48.68
CA PRO A 253 6.64 13.95 49.50
C PRO A 253 5.49 14.32 50.42
#